data_28929a16aefba4cb5c89ed01baf1eff2
#
_entry.id   28929a16aefba4cb5c89ed01baf1eff2
#
_cell.length_a   1.000
_cell.length_b   1.000
_cell.length_c   1.000
_cell.angle_alpha   90.00
_cell.angle_beta   90.00
_cell.angle_gamma   90.00
#
_symmetry.space_group_name_H-M   'P 1'
#
loop_
_entity.id
_entity.type
_entity.pdbx_description
1 polymer ?
#
loop_
_entity_poly.entity_id
_entity_poly.type
_entity_poly.pdbx_seq_one_letter_code
_entity_poly.pdbx_strand_id
1 'polypeptide(L)'
;MICGNGTVSGTVTLLKNVKEKINNKRTDKTITVSLGTYRVEWSEDNTYVIYNYGKLTLRGTSSTSQANIGSTQYSNTNGIYNGSNGTLICWYLSFNSYKTSLSNNGTAYIHYSDMSPVSSNAIYSSGGTIDLSGSTLSVKGSSSPTVRIINTTLNFKSGTITSALGGKAIYASYASVLNVSGGTISSDTRTSCKDTLIGVFGDSSKMNMTGGTINNTKHNMAVAVDGQSSFTMSGGTINASSAHALKTQSKANPSILINGGTITQTTSPKSNGETWCAILAEMNDTSTSSRNYININGGKISSKYSCVIGISNAGTGRAAITIGNSSTTYTNSTPELISYESYIVDASNTPNKPSVYFYNGSMTSKQSSYNNNCNAYVRSGYSRKSNYGSPHGAYYYHTLTKN
;
A
#
# COMPACT_ATOMS: atom_id res chain seq x y z
N MET A 1 -32.03 15.29 19.91
CA MET A 1 -30.76 15.02 20.64
C MET A 1 -30.66 13.53 20.92
N ILE A 2 -29.86 12.81 20.15
CA ILE A 2 -29.55 11.41 20.44
C ILE A 2 -28.40 11.42 21.43
N CYS A 3 -28.67 11.89 22.63
CA CYS A 3 -27.75 11.87 23.74
C CYS A 3 -28.29 10.87 24.77
N GLY A 4 -27.74 9.66 24.75
CA GLY A 4 -28.09 8.68 25.76
C GLY A 4 -27.51 9.04 27.13
N ASN A 5 -28.24 9.77 27.94
CA ASN A 5 -28.08 9.71 29.40
C ASN A 5 -28.71 8.41 29.97
N GLY A 6 -29.12 7.52 29.07
CA GLY A 6 -29.73 6.25 29.44
C GLY A 6 -28.73 5.25 30.03
N THR A 7 -29.19 4.49 31.01
CA THR A 7 -28.41 3.48 31.74
C THR A 7 -28.27 2.16 31.02
N VAL A 8 -28.82 2.00 29.80
CA VAL A 8 -28.93 0.73 29.07
C VAL A 8 -28.31 0.82 27.69
N SER A 9 -27.64 -0.24 27.25
CA SER A 9 -27.31 -0.44 25.85
C SER A 9 -28.59 -0.54 25.02
N GLY A 10 -28.65 0.09 23.84
CA GLY A 10 -29.90 0.12 23.08
C GLY A 10 -29.72 0.43 21.61
N THR A 11 -30.80 0.22 20.86
CA THR A 11 -30.91 0.57 19.44
C THR A 11 -31.82 1.79 19.29
N VAL A 12 -31.35 2.78 18.56
CA VAL A 12 -32.14 3.93 18.10
C VAL A 12 -32.38 3.77 16.61
N THR A 13 -33.63 3.84 16.19
CA THR A 13 -33.97 3.80 14.75
C THR A 13 -34.38 5.20 14.28
N LEU A 14 -33.73 5.68 13.22
CA LEU A 14 -34.15 6.94 12.58
C LEU A 14 -35.41 6.69 11.73
N LEU A 15 -36.37 7.62 11.84
CA LEU A 15 -37.60 7.63 11.07
C LEU A 15 -37.63 8.77 10.04
N LYS A 16 -36.61 9.63 10.04
CA LYS A 16 -36.44 10.77 9.12
C LYS A 16 -34.99 11.25 9.10
N ASN A 17 -34.66 12.14 8.18
CA ASN A 17 -33.38 12.84 8.18
C ASN A 17 -33.19 13.67 9.44
N VAL A 18 -31.96 13.69 9.97
CA VAL A 18 -31.62 14.39 11.21
C VAL A 18 -30.55 15.43 10.91
N LYS A 19 -30.81 16.68 11.36
CA LYS A 19 -29.87 17.81 11.27
C LYS A 19 -29.32 18.15 12.67
N GLU A 20 -28.68 17.17 13.29
CA GLU A 20 -28.11 17.28 14.62
C GLU A 20 -26.82 16.48 14.75
N LYS A 21 -25.91 16.92 15.64
CA LYS A 21 -24.73 16.16 16.01
C LYS A 21 -25.09 14.92 16.82
N ILE A 22 -24.44 13.81 16.52
CA ILE A 22 -24.43 12.64 17.40
C ILE A 22 -23.18 12.72 18.27
N ASN A 23 -23.35 12.66 19.58
CA ASN A 23 -22.23 12.71 20.52
C ASN A 23 -22.34 11.53 21.50
N ASN A 24 -21.57 10.46 21.25
CA ASN A 24 -21.48 9.29 22.12
C ASN A 24 -20.27 9.43 23.07
N LYS A 25 -20.54 9.82 24.33
CA LYS A 25 -19.52 9.94 25.37
C LYS A 25 -19.43 8.70 26.31
N ARG A 26 -20.29 7.72 26.12
CA ARG A 26 -20.41 6.55 27.02
C ARG A 26 -19.45 5.45 26.58
N THR A 27 -18.46 5.18 27.39
CA THR A 27 -17.46 4.12 27.16
C THR A 27 -17.93 2.73 27.62
N ASP A 28 -18.90 2.70 28.54
CA ASP A 28 -19.42 1.49 29.20
C ASP A 28 -20.62 0.83 28.48
N LYS A 29 -21.21 1.52 27.51
CA LYS A 29 -22.42 1.06 26.80
C LYS A 29 -22.21 0.97 25.30
N THR A 30 -22.93 0.03 24.66
CA THR A 30 -23.01 -0.07 23.21
C THR A 30 -24.28 0.60 22.72
N ILE A 31 -24.12 1.59 21.85
CA ILE A 31 -25.23 2.28 21.19
C ILE A 31 -25.26 1.82 19.74
N THR A 32 -26.42 1.37 19.29
CA THR A 32 -26.66 1.08 17.87
C THR A 32 -27.63 2.12 17.32
N VAL A 33 -27.26 2.76 16.20
CA VAL A 33 -28.14 3.66 15.47
C VAL A 33 -28.46 3.02 14.11
N SER A 34 -29.69 2.58 13.97
CA SER A 34 -30.23 2.10 12.70
C SER A 34 -30.66 3.32 11.88
N LEU A 35 -29.92 3.66 10.87
CA LEU A 35 -30.10 4.84 10.05
C LEU A 35 -31.09 4.61 8.91
N GLY A 36 -31.34 3.33 8.54
CA GLY A 36 -32.14 3.04 7.34
C GLY A 36 -31.47 3.63 6.08
N THR A 37 -32.22 4.44 5.36
CA THR A 37 -31.74 5.22 4.19
C THR A 37 -31.65 6.71 4.51
N TYR A 38 -31.86 7.09 5.76
CA TYR A 38 -31.90 8.47 6.16
C TYR A 38 -30.50 9.08 6.28
N ARG A 39 -30.47 10.41 6.41
CA ARG A 39 -29.27 11.21 6.50
C ARG A 39 -29.08 11.76 7.91
N VAL A 40 -27.84 11.76 8.37
CA VAL A 40 -27.39 12.53 9.52
C VAL A 40 -26.43 13.60 9.02
N GLU A 41 -26.79 14.86 9.15
CA GLU A 41 -26.00 16.00 8.66
C GLU A 41 -25.86 17.08 9.73
N TRP A 42 -24.80 17.87 9.58
CA TRP A 42 -24.54 19.03 10.42
C TRP A 42 -23.88 20.12 9.57
N SER A 43 -24.08 21.38 9.94
CA SER A 43 -23.76 22.52 9.07
C SER A 43 -22.73 23.50 9.64
N GLU A 44 -22.09 23.19 10.77
CA GLU A 44 -21.03 24.05 11.31
C GLU A 44 -19.66 23.70 10.75
N ASP A 45 -18.90 24.73 10.40
CA ASP A 45 -17.53 24.60 9.93
C ASP A 45 -16.57 24.00 10.97
N ASN A 46 -15.58 23.25 10.48
CA ASN A 46 -14.52 22.63 11.27
C ASN A 46 -14.98 21.67 12.38
N THR A 47 -16.20 21.13 12.27
CA THR A 47 -16.77 20.19 13.22
C THR A 47 -17.01 18.83 12.58
N TYR A 48 -17.33 17.84 13.39
CA TYR A 48 -17.75 16.52 12.95
C TYR A 48 -19.26 16.38 13.15
N VAL A 49 -19.89 15.64 12.22
CA VAL A 49 -21.30 15.26 12.33
C VAL A 49 -21.49 14.31 13.51
N ILE A 50 -20.53 13.40 13.71
CA ILE A 50 -20.58 12.40 14.78
C ILE A 50 -19.27 12.42 15.56
N TYR A 51 -19.40 12.45 16.90
CA TYR A 51 -18.30 12.24 17.84
C TYR A 51 -18.54 10.94 18.59
N ASN A 52 -17.60 10.01 18.52
CA ASN A 52 -17.65 8.75 19.25
C ASN A 52 -16.45 8.59 20.18
N TYR A 53 -16.73 8.51 21.47
CA TYR A 53 -15.75 8.22 22.53
C TYR A 53 -16.05 6.88 23.23
N GLY A 54 -17.11 6.17 22.80
CA GLY A 54 -17.55 4.91 23.37
C GLY A 54 -17.77 3.85 22.30
N LYS A 55 -18.71 2.94 22.52
CA LYS A 55 -19.06 1.88 21.56
C LYS A 55 -20.27 2.31 20.73
N LEU A 56 -20.08 2.55 19.43
CA LEU A 56 -21.12 3.02 18.52
C LEU A 56 -21.17 2.14 17.27
N THR A 57 -22.36 1.64 16.98
CA THR A 57 -22.67 0.98 15.70
C THR A 57 -23.63 1.86 14.91
N LEU A 58 -23.26 2.14 13.67
CA LEU A 58 -24.07 2.87 12.69
C LEU A 58 -24.42 1.92 11.54
N ARG A 59 -25.70 1.82 11.21
CA ARG A 59 -26.14 0.86 10.20
C ARG A 59 -27.14 1.47 9.21
N GLY A 60 -26.77 1.49 7.92
CA GLY A 60 -27.69 1.67 6.79
C GLY A 60 -28.40 0.37 6.44
N THR A 61 -29.14 0.36 5.35
CA THR A 61 -29.98 -0.79 4.95
C THR A 61 -29.19 -1.86 4.20
N SER A 62 -28.46 -1.47 3.16
CA SER A 62 -27.68 -2.37 2.30
C SER A 62 -26.58 -1.62 1.55
N SER A 63 -25.70 -2.33 0.85
CA SER A 63 -24.67 -1.72 0.03
C SER A 63 -25.22 -0.90 -1.17
N THR A 64 -26.41 -1.22 -1.63
CA THR A 64 -27.09 -0.47 -2.71
C THR A 64 -28.05 0.62 -2.19
N SER A 65 -28.30 0.65 -0.88
CA SER A 65 -29.18 1.61 -0.22
C SER A 65 -28.55 2.07 1.10
N GLN A 66 -27.52 2.87 0.95
CA GLN A 66 -26.69 3.35 2.07
C GLN A 66 -27.32 4.55 2.78
N ALA A 67 -27.11 4.65 4.07
CA ALA A 67 -27.42 5.85 4.84
C ALA A 67 -26.32 6.91 4.65
N ASN A 68 -26.68 8.19 4.67
CA ASN A 68 -25.75 9.27 4.43
C ASN A 68 -25.26 9.93 5.72
N ILE A 69 -23.95 10.13 5.83
CA ILE A 69 -23.31 10.88 6.91
C ILE A 69 -22.62 12.12 6.32
N GLY A 70 -22.96 13.30 6.84
CA GLY A 70 -22.37 14.56 6.39
C GLY A 70 -23.13 15.26 5.28
N SER A 71 -22.63 16.44 4.90
CA SER A 71 -23.23 17.29 3.87
C SER A 71 -22.15 17.84 2.94
N THR A 72 -22.43 17.85 1.64
CA THR A 72 -21.55 18.46 0.62
C THR A 72 -21.79 19.97 0.48
N GLN A 73 -22.82 20.50 1.12
CA GLN A 73 -23.19 21.93 1.02
C GLN A 73 -22.29 22.84 1.87
N TYR A 74 -21.59 22.28 2.86
CA TYR A 74 -20.78 23.04 3.80
C TYR A 74 -19.29 22.72 3.62
N SER A 75 -18.51 23.76 3.34
CA SER A 75 -17.13 23.68 2.89
C SER A 75 -16.11 23.17 3.90
N ASN A 76 -16.49 22.96 5.15
CA ASN A 76 -15.57 22.57 6.22
C ASN A 76 -16.08 21.44 7.12
N THR A 77 -17.12 20.71 6.72
CA THR A 77 -17.71 19.65 7.55
C THR A 77 -16.95 18.34 7.40
N ASN A 78 -16.66 17.71 8.54
CA ASN A 78 -16.10 16.36 8.63
C ASN A 78 -17.21 15.35 8.98
N GLY A 79 -17.00 14.08 8.65
CA GLY A 79 -17.95 13.01 8.93
C GLY A 79 -17.91 12.58 10.41
N ILE A 80 -17.06 11.60 10.75
CA ILE A 80 -17.00 11.01 12.09
C ILE A 80 -15.62 11.25 12.72
N TYR A 81 -15.63 11.64 14.00
CA TYR A 81 -14.48 11.56 14.90
C TYR A 81 -14.64 10.35 15.81
N ASN A 82 -13.69 9.42 15.79
CA ASN A 82 -13.62 8.28 16.70
C ASN A 82 -12.42 8.45 17.62
N GLY A 83 -12.68 8.77 18.87
CA GLY A 83 -11.65 9.04 19.90
C GLY A 83 -10.88 7.78 20.32
N SER A 84 -9.82 7.94 21.11
CA SER A 84 -8.89 6.86 21.48
C SER A 84 -9.56 5.67 22.19
N ASN A 85 -10.59 5.91 22.99
CA ASN A 85 -11.39 4.86 23.64
C ASN A 85 -12.61 4.43 22.80
N GLY A 86 -12.80 5.04 21.64
CA GLY A 86 -13.95 4.77 20.77
C GLY A 86 -13.81 3.45 20.03
N THR A 87 -14.90 2.68 20.02
CA THR A 87 -15.11 1.57 19.08
C THR A 87 -16.25 1.95 18.15
N LEU A 88 -15.95 2.09 16.87
CA LEU A 88 -16.89 2.47 15.82
C LEU A 88 -17.11 1.29 14.88
N ILE A 89 -18.38 0.97 14.61
CA ILE A 89 -18.76 -0.04 13.61
C ILE A 89 -19.69 0.61 12.60
N CYS A 90 -19.32 0.62 11.33
CA CYS A 90 -20.10 1.19 10.24
C CYS A 90 -20.51 0.10 9.26
N TRP A 91 -21.79 0.05 8.93
CA TRP A 91 -22.35 -0.82 7.90
C TRP A 91 -23.19 -0.02 6.91
N TYR A 92 -22.87 -0.14 5.61
CA TYR A 92 -23.68 0.41 4.54
C TYR A 92 -23.89 1.92 4.66
N LEU A 93 -22.79 2.67 4.83
CA LEU A 93 -22.81 4.12 4.95
C LEU A 93 -22.19 4.79 3.72
N SER A 94 -22.78 5.91 3.30
CA SER A 94 -22.20 6.84 2.33
C SER A 94 -21.78 8.11 3.06
N PHE A 95 -20.49 8.45 2.97
CA PHE A 95 -19.94 9.64 3.62
C PHE A 95 -19.86 10.78 2.62
N ASN A 96 -20.77 11.72 2.75
CA ASN A 96 -20.85 12.93 1.93
C ASN A 96 -20.26 14.14 2.70
N SER A 97 -19.08 13.97 3.30
CA SER A 97 -18.35 15.05 3.97
C SER A 97 -17.56 15.89 2.97
N TYR A 98 -17.43 17.19 3.24
CA TYR A 98 -16.56 18.02 2.42
C TYR A 98 -15.09 17.77 2.72
N LYS A 99 -14.74 17.68 4.01
CA LYS A 99 -13.39 17.35 4.49
C LYS A 99 -13.23 15.84 4.74
N THR A 100 -12.67 15.47 5.87
CA THR A 100 -12.37 14.08 6.23
C THR A 100 -13.65 13.30 6.54
N SER A 101 -13.82 12.11 5.95
CA SER A 101 -14.97 11.26 6.25
C SER A 101 -14.84 10.60 7.62
N LEU A 102 -13.67 10.04 7.94
CA LEU A 102 -13.38 9.44 9.23
C LEU A 102 -12.04 9.95 9.78
N SER A 103 -12.06 10.55 10.96
CA SER A 103 -10.88 10.80 11.78
C SER A 103 -10.86 9.80 12.92
N ASN A 104 -9.85 8.93 12.99
CA ASN A 104 -9.81 7.81 13.93
C ASN A 104 -8.57 7.85 14.81
N ASN A 105 -8.78 7.67 16.12
CA ASN A 105 -7.74 7.43 17.11
C ASN A 105 -7.99 6.14 17.92
N GLY A 106 -9.16 5.52 17.75
CA GLY A 106 -9.59 4.29 18.43
C GLY A 106 -9.66 3.09 17.49
N THR A 107 -10.65 2.24 17.69
CA THR A 107 -10.90 1.09 16.83
C THR A 107 -12.09 1.36 15.91
N ALA A 108 -11.93 1.14 14.60
CA ALA A 108 -12.98 1.32 13.61
C ALA A 108 -13.11 0.09 12.70
N TYR A 109 -14.32 -0.41 12.55
CA TYR A 109 -14.70 -1.47 11.64
C TYR A 109 -15.62 -0.88 10.58
N ILE A 110 -15.19 -0.85 9.33
CA ILE A 110 -15.92 -0.21 8.23
C ILE A 110 -16.26 -1.26 7.18
N HIS A 111 -17.55 -1.49 7.01
CA HIS A 111 -18.06 -2.53 6.13
C HIS A 111 -18.98 -1.95 5.06
N TYR A 112 -18.72 -2.28 3.80
CA TYR A 112 -19.57 -1.96 2.65
C TYR A 112 -20.02 -0.49 2.62
N SER A 113 -19.08 0.41 2.90
CA SER A 113 -19.33 1.84 3.04
C SER A 113 -18.51 2.64 2.04
N ASP A 114 -19.04 3.74 1.55
CA ASP A 114 -18.41 4.62 0.56
C ASP A 114 -17.95 5.91 1.22
N MET A 115 -16.66 6.20 1.09
CA MET A 115 -16.03 7.41 1.63
C MET A 115 -15.41 8.20 0.50
N SER A 116 -16.05 9.30 0.11
CA SER A 116 -15.63 10.14 -1.04
C SER A 116 -15.66 11.61 -0.70
N PRO A 117 -14.85 12.10 0.25
CA PRO A 117 -14.81 13.52 0.61
C PRO A 117 -14.30 14.37 -0.55
N VAL A 118 -14.57 15.67 -0.50
CA VAL A 118 -14.20 16.60 -1.57
C VAL A 118 -12.75 17.07 -1.43
N SER A 119 -12.31 17.46 -0.25
CA SER A 119 -11.06 18.24 -0.10
C SER A 119 -10.01 17.67 0.85
N SER A 120 -10.23 16.53 1.48
CA SER A 120 -9.26 15.94 2.41
C SER A 120 -9.29 14.41 2.36
N ASN A 121 -8.85 13.73 3.42
CA ASN A 121 -8.74 12.27 3.44
C ASN A 121 -10.12 11.60 3.54
N ALA A 122 -10.30 10.46 2.89
CA ALA A 122 -11.41 9.57 3.23
C ALA A 122 -11.24 9.05 4.67
N ILE A 123 -10.01 8.66 5.01
CA ILE A 123 -9.64 8.28 6.38
C ILE A 123 -8.35 9.00 6.78
N TYR A 124 -8.40 9.66 7.93
CA TYR A 124 -7.24 10.12 8.68
C TYR A 124 -7.20 9.40 10.03
N SER A 125 -6.11 8.71 10.35
CA SER A 125 -5.97 8.02 11.63
C SER A 125 -4.63 8.34 12.27
N SER A 126 -4.67 8.65 13.56
CA SER A 126 -3.49 8.95 14.38
C SER A 126 -3.51 8.12 15.65
N GLY A 127 -3.34 6.81 15.48
CA GLY A 127 -3.46 5.78 16.52
C GLY A 127 -4.59 4.80 16.25
N GLY A 128 -4.61 3.72 17.03
CA GLY A 128 -5.65 2.71 17.00
C GLY A 128 -5.61 1.75 15.81
N THR A 129 -6.77 1.19 15.50
CA THR A 129 -6.91 0.15 14.45
C THR A 129 -8.09 0.45 13.54
N ILE A 130 -7.93 0.16 12.26
CA ILE A 130 -8.99 0.25 11.25
C ILE A 130 -9.07 -1.07 10.48
N ASP A 131 -10.25 -1.64 10.42
CA ASP A 131 -10.59 -2.80 9.59
C ASP A 131 -11.52 -2.36 8.46
N LEU A 132 -11.09 -2.54 7.20
CA LEU A 132 -11.87 -2.21 6.01
C LEU A 132 -12.29 -3.47 5.26
N SER A 133 -13.58 -3.60 4.98
CA SER A 133 -14.15 -4.71 4.21
C SER A 133 -15.24 -4.23 3.26
N GLY A 134 -15.12 -4.57 1.97
CA GLY A 134 -16.12 -4.27 0.95
C GLY A 134 -16.38 -2.77 0.70
N SER A 135 -15.52 -1.90 1.19
CA SER A 135 -15.73 -0.44 1.17
C SER A 135 -14.99 0.23 0.02
N THR A 136 -15.54 1.35 -0.46
CA THR A 136 -14.94 2.16 -1.54
C THR A 136 -14.47 3.49 -0.99
N LEU A 137 -13.19 3.79 -1.16
CA LEU A 137 -12.55 5.00 -0.69
C LEU A 137 -11.91 5.78 -1.85
N SER A 138 -12.22 7.07 -1.93
CA SER A 138 -11.62 7.99 -2.91
C SER A 138 -11.62 9.42 -2.37
N VAL A 139 -10.95 10.34 -3.04
CA VAL A 139 -11.04 11.79 -2.76
C VAL A 139 -11.29 12.52 -4.07
N LYS A 140 -12.28 13.42 -4.10
CA LYS A 140 -12.78 14.02 -5.35
C LYS A 140 -11.92 15.14 -5.91
N GLY A 141 -11.40 16.02 -5.08
CA GLY A 141 -10.81 17.30 -5.52
C GLY A 141 -9.54 17.74 -4.78
N SER A 142 -8.79 16.86 -4.15
CA SER A 142 -7.60 17.20 -3.37
C SER A 142 -6.43 16.29 -3.69
N SER A 143 -5.20 16.78 -3.51
CA SER A 143 -3.97 15.98 -3.53
C SER A 143 -3.64 15.31 -2.19
N SER A 144 -4.51 15.43 -1.19
CA SER A 144 -4.35 14.72 0.08
C SER A 144 -4.39 13.20 -0.14
N PRO A 145 -3.65 12.39 0.62
CA PRO A 145 -3.79 10.94 0.56
C PRO A 145 -5.24 10.51 0.81
N THR A 146 -5.74 9.52 0.06
CA THR A 146 -7.08 8.98 0.32
C THR A 146 -7.16 8.40 1.73
N VAL A 147 -6.15 7.63 2.12
CA VAL A 147 -6.00 7.11 3.48
C VAL A 147 -4.66 7.56 4.04
N ARG A 148 -4.68 8.25 5.18
CA ARG A 148 -3.49 8.64 5.92
C ARG A 148 -3.51 7.99 7.30
N ILE A 149 -2.49 7.19 7.59
CA ILE A 149 -2.32 6.51 8.88
C ILE A 149 -0.98 6.89 9.53
N ILE A 150 -1.05 7.21 10.81
CA ILE A 150 0.08 7.60 11.66
C ILE A 150 -0.02 6.75 12.92
N ASN A 151 1.00 5.98 13.27
CA ASN A 151 0.98 5.09 14.42
C ASN A 151 -0.32 4.25 14.53
N THR A 152 -0.77 3.74 13.38
CA THR A 152 -2.08 3.08 13.21
C THR A 152 -1.90 1.74 12.53
N THR A 153 -2.70 0.75 12.92
CA THR A 153 -2.87 -0.48 12.15
C THR A 153 -4.07 -0.36 11.21
N LEU A 154 -3.85 -0.52 9.90
CA LEU A 154 -4.90 -0.62 8.89
C LEU A 154 -4.91 -2.03 8.30
N ASN A 155 -6.03 -2.72 8.44
CA ASN A 155 -6.31 -4.02 7.83
C ASN A 155 -7.26 -3.82 6.63
N PHE A 156 -6.74 -3.86 5.42
CA PHE A 156 -7.53 -3.79 4.20
C PHE A 156 -7.80 -5.20 3.67
N LYS A 157 -9.05 -5.65 3.84
CA LYS A 157 -9.48 -7.03 3.55
C LYS A 157 -10.18 -7.16 2.19
N SER A 158 -10.94 -6.15 1.78
CA SER A 158 -11.66 -6.13 0.50
C SER A 158 -12.20 -4.73 0.20
N GLY A 159 -12.63 -4.52 -1.05
CA GLY A 159 -13.13 -3.23 -1.52
C GLY A 159 -12.13 -2.50 -2.41
N THR A 160 -12.22 -1.19 -2.49
CA THR A 160 -11.37 -0.38 -3.37
C THR A 160 -10.87 0.87 -2.66
N ILE A 161 -9.58 1.16 -2.80
CA ILE A 161 -8.98 2.44 -2.42
C ILE A 161 -8.37 3.06 -3.69
N THR A 162 -8.91 4.20 -4.12
CA THR A 162 -8.39 4.94 -5.27
C THR A 162 -7.62 6.16 -4.79
N SER A 163 -6.47 6.45 -5.41
CA SER A 163 -5.69 7.63 -5.07
C SER A 163 -6.48 8.92 -5.30
N ALA A 164 -6.18 9.93 -4.51
CA ALA A 164 -6.66 11.28 -4.74
C ALA A 164 -6.06 11.86 -6.04
N LEU A 165 -6.65 12.91 -6.55
CA LEU A 165 -6.18 13.65 -7.73
C LEU A 165 -4.75 14.21 -7.48
N GLY A 166 -3.74 13.57 -8.05
CA GLY A 166 -2.33 13.93 -7.82
C GLY A 166 -1.78 13.56 -6.43
N GLY A 167 -2.57 12.87 -5.58
CA GLY A 167 -2.17 12.43 -4.26
C GLY A 167 -2.01 10.90 -4.16
N LYS A 168 -1.59 10.43 -2.99
CA LYS A 168 -1.41 8.99 -2.71
C LYS A 168 -2.76 8.29 -2.45
N ALA A 169 -2.84 7.00 -2.74
CA ALA A 169 -3.91 6.16 -2.22
C ALA A 169 -3.75 5.97 -0.71
N ILE A 170 -2.54 5.58 -0.26
CA ILE A 170 -2.25 5.36 1.15
C ILE A 170 -0.92 6.01 1.53
N TYR A 171 -0.92 6.72 2.65
CA TYR A 171 0.26 7.23 3.33
C TYR A 171 0.34 6.66 4.74
N ALA A 172 1.33 5.81 5.00
CA ALA A 172 1.58 5.16 6.28
C ALA A 172 2.91 5.66 6.86
N SER A 173 2.89 6.15 8.11
CA SER A 173 4.09 6.70 8.76
C SER A 173 4.09 6.47 10.28
N TYR A 174 5.26 6.65 10.90
CA TYR A 174 5.45 6.57 12.37
C TYR A 174 4.92 5.27 12.97
N ALA A 175 5.63 4.17 12.73
CA ALA A 175 5.32 2.82 13.22
C ALA A 175 3.92 2.29 12.80
N SER A 176 3.36 2.80 11.69
CA SER A 176 2.10 2.30 11.15
C SER A 176 2.26 0.90 10.55
N VAL A 177 1.19 0.11 10.65
CA VAL A 177 1.11 -1.22 10.02
C VAL A 177 -0.02 -1.24 9.00
N LEU A 178 0.32 -1.46 7.74
CA LEU A 178 -0.63 -1.64 6.65
C LEU A 178 -0.67 -3.13 6.26
N ASN A 179 -1.79 -3.80 6.54
CA ASN A 179 -2.04 -5.18 6.12
C ASN A 179 -3.01 -5.19 4.95
N VAL A 180 -2.59 -5.73 3.81
CA VAL A 180 -3.41 -5.91 2.60
C VAL A 180 -3.61 -7.39 2.36
N SER A 181 -4.81 -7.89 2.63
CA SER A 181 -5.15 -9.30 2.42
C SER A 181 -6.12 -9.52 1.24
N GLY A 182 -6.69 -8.45 0.69
CA GLY A 182 -7.59 -8.50 -0.46
C GLY A 182 -7.91 -7.11 -0.99
N GLY A 183 -8.89 -7.04 -1.91
CA GLY A 183 -9.34 -5.79 -2.53
C GLY A 183 -8.38 -5.20 -3.55
N THR A 184 -8.65 -3.97 -3.97
CA THR A 184 -7.89 -3.26 -5.01
C THR A 184 -7.45 -1.88 -4.53
N ILE A 185 -6.17 -1.56 -4.70
CA ILE A 185 -5.62 -0.22 -4.51
C ILE A 185 -5.18 0.29 -5.89
N SER A 186 -5.71 1.42 -6.33
CA SER A 186 -5.49 1.90 -7.69
C SER A 186 -5.16 3.39 -7.77
N SER A 187 -4.49 3.76 -8.87
CA SER A 187 -4.29 5.15 -9.24
C SER A 187 -5.60 5.77 -9.73
N ASP A 188 -5.81 7.06 -9.43
CA ASP A 188 -6.76 7.88 -10.16
C ASP A 188 -6.31 8.01 -11.62
N THR A 189 -7.23 7.88 -12.55
CA THR A 189 -6.92 7.88 -13.99
C THR A 189 -6.76 9.28 -14.58
N ARG A 190 -7.17 10.34 -13.86
CA ARG A 190 -7.25 11.71 -14.36
C ARG A 190 -5.91 12.42 -14.47
N THR A 191 -4.98 12.15 -13.57
CA THR A 191 -3.72 12.92 -13.47
C THR A 191 -2.53 12.04 -13.18
N SER A 192 -1.42 12.26 -13.91
CA SER A 192 -0.13 11.65 -13.59
C SER A 192 0.46 12.27 -12.32
N CYS A 193 1.05 11.46 -11.45
CA CYS A 193 1.63 11.88 -10.20
C CYS A 193 3.11 11.47 -10.12
N LYS A 194 3.98 12.43 -9.83
CA LYS A 194 5.43 12.16 -9.67
C LYS A 194 5.77 11.44 -8.36
N ASP A 195 4.81 11.29 -7.46
CA ASP A 195 4.95 10.65 -6.16
C ASP A 195 4.55 9.16 -6.21
N THR A 196 4.52 8.50 -5.08
CA THR A 196 4.13 7.08 -4.94
C THR A 196 2.63 6.91 -4.76
N LEU A 197 2.09 5.78 -5.23
CA LEU A 197 0.70 5.40 -4.96
C LEU A 197 0.51 4.99 -3.48
N ILE A 198 1.44 4.21 -2.93
CA ILE A 198 1.47 3.82 -1.52
C ILE A 198 2.82 4.19 -0.93
N GLY A 199 2.82 5.03 0.11
CA GLY A 199 4.03 5.39 0.86
C GLY A 199 4.07 4.73 2.23
N VAL A 200 5.19 4.06 2.54
CA VAL A 200 5.47 3.42 3.83
C VAL A 200 6.74 4.07 4.36
N PHE A 201 6.58 5.06 5.22
CA PHE A 201 7.63 6.00 5.56
C PHE A 201 7.89 6.12 7.06
N GLY A 202 9.07 6.64 7.38
CA GLY A 202 9.47 6.91 8.75
C GLY A 202 10.00 5.67 9.48
N ASP A 203 10.12 5.79 10.78
CA ASP A 203 10.73 4.73 11.58
C ASP A 203 9.73 3.60 11.85
N SER A 204 10.12 2.37 11.49
CA SER A 204 9.41 1.12 11.80
C SER A 204 8.02 0.94 11.21
N SER A 205 7.64 1.71 10.18
CA SER A 205 6.38 1.46 9.45
C SER A 205 6.48 0.17 8.62
N LYS A 206 5.37 -0.57 8.53
CA LYS A 206 5.34 -1.88 7.86
C LYS A 206 4.17 -1.98 6.89
N MET A 207 4.41 -2.59 5.75
CA MET A 207 3.35 -3.05 4.86
C MET A 207 3.48 -4.55 4.65
N ASN A 208 2.40 -5.29 4.93
CA ASN A 208 2.29 -6.72 4.70
C ASN A 208 1.21 -6.97 3.65
N MET A 209 1.57 -7.60 2.54
CA MET A 209 0.65 -7.96 1.46
C MET A 209 0.56 -9.48 1.34
N THR A 210 -0.60 -10.03 1.69
CA THR A 210 -0.89 -11.47 1.59
C THR A 210 -1.86 -11.79 0.47
N GLY A 211 -2.51 -10.77 -0.10
CA GLY A 211 -3.48 -10.87 -1.19
C GLY A 211 -3.83 -9.50 -1.76
N GLY A 212 -4.87 -9.45 -2.59
CA GLY A 212 -5.33 -8.22 -3.24
C GLY A 212 -4.50 -7.79 -4.44
N THR A 213 -4.85 -6.64 -5.00
CA THR A 213 -4.24 -6.10 -6.21
C THR A 213 -3.87 -4.63 -6.06
N ILE A 214 -2.68 -4.26 -6.45
CA ILE A 214 -2.22 -2.87 -6.56
C ILE A 214 -2.04 -2.55 -8.05
N ASN A 215 -2.83 -1.60 -8.57
CA ASN A 215 -2.77 -1.15 -9.95
C ASN A 215 -2.24 0.28 -10.05
N ASN A 216 -0.99 0.41 -10.44
CA ASN A 216 -0.35 1.70 -10.63
C ASN A 216 -0.26 2.06 -12.12
N THR A 217 -1.08 3.02 -12.55
CA THR A 217 -1.11 3.50 -13.94
C THR A 217 -0.68 4.97 -14.09
N LYS A 218 -0.44 5.69 -12.98
CA LYS A 218 -0.22 7.15 -13.00
C LYS A 218 0.87 7.66 -12.07
N HIS A 219 1.31 6.87 -11.09
CA HIS A 219 2.33 7.29 -10.12
C HIS A 219 3.72 6.76 -10.53
N ASN A 220 4.76 7.47 -10.16
CA ASN A 220 6.14 7.04 -10.43
C ASN A 220 6.54 5.75 -9.70
N MET A 221 5.79 5.37 -8.66
CA MET A 221 6.01 4.13 -7.91
C MET A 221 4.67 3.57 -7.44
N ALA A 222 4.49 2.25 -7.49
CA ALA A 222 3.31 1.65 -6.86
C ALA A 222 3.48 1.63 -5.33
N VAL A 223 4.63 1.17 -4.82
CA VAL A 223 4.94 1.19 -3.38
C VAL A 223 6.34 1.77 -3.18
N ALA A 224 6.47 2.75 -2.29
CA ALA A 224 7.75 3.25 -1.81
C ALA A 224 7.93 2.96 -0.32
N VAL A 225 9.14 2.51 0.04
CA VAL A 225 9.57 2.20 1.40
C VAL A 225 10.76 3.07 1.76
N ASP A 226 10.68 3.84 2.84
CA ASP A 226 11.73 4.77 3.25
C ASP A 226 12.01 4.68 4.76
N GLY A 227 13.19 5.11 5.16
CA GLY A 227 13.62 5.04 6.54
C GLY A 227 13.91 3.59 6.98
N GLN A 228 13.55 3.24 8.21
CA GLN A 228 13.64 1.87 8.74
C GLN A 228 12.37 1.05 8.48
N SER A 229 11.61 1.43 7.45
CA SER A 229 10.35 0.78 7.12
C SER A 229 10.55 -0.48 6.29
N SER A 230 9.51 -1.32 6.23
CA SER A 230 9.57 -2.59 5.51
C SER A 230 8.33 -2.87 4.69
N PHE A 231 8.53 -3.59 3.58
CA PHE A 231 7.48 -4.20 2.78
C PHE A 231 7.69 -5.71 2.72
N THR A 232 6.66 -6.47 3.07
CA THR A 232 6.63 -7.92 2.94
C THR A 232 5.48 -8.34 2.06
N MET A 233 5.74 -9.18 1.05
CA MET A 233 4.74 -9.75 0.16
C MET A 233 4.81 -11.27 0.18
N SER A 234 3.71 -11.93 0.54
CA SER A 234 3.58 -13.38 0.47
C SER A 234 2.52 -13.84 -0.53
N GLY A 235 1.74 -12.91 -1.09
CA GLY A 235 0.71 -13.17 -2.10
C GLY A 235 0.17 -11.86 -2.68
N GLY A 236 -0.79 -11.96 -3.61
CA GLY A 236 -1.38 -10.83 -4.31
C GLY A 236 -0.63 -10.43 -5.57
N THR A 237 -1.02 -9.30 -6.14
CA THR A 237 -0.50 -8.81 -7.43
C THR A 237 -0.20 -7.32 -7.40
N ILE A 238 0.94 -6.92 -7.94
CA ILE A 238 1.31 -5.52 -8.18
C ILE A 238 1.53 -5.32 -9.68
N ASN A 239 0.70 -4.49 -10.29
CA ASN A 239 0.81 -4.10 -11.69
C ASN A 239 1.28 -2.64 -11.78
N ALA A 240 2.42 -2.39 -12.38
CA ALA A 240 2.96 -1.07 -12.60
C ALA A 240 3.14 -0.80 -14.10
N SER A 241 2.29 0.06 -14.66
CA SER A 241 2.33 0.45 -16.06
C SER A 241 2.70 1.93 -16.28
N SER A 242 3.09 2.64 -15.21
CA SER A 242 3.52 4.03 -15.29
C SER A 242 4.97 4.27 -14.87
N ALA A 243 5.55 3.39 -14.04
CA ALA A 243 6.92 3.51 -13.56
C ALA A 243 7.38 2.25 -12.79
N HIS A 244 8.12 2.41 -11.69
CA HIS A 244 8.55 1.31 -10.83
C HIS A 244 7.39 0.66 -10.08
N ALA A 245 7.44 -0.66 -9.88
CA ALA A 245 6.49 -1.33 -8.99
C ALA A 245 6.84 -1.11 -7.52
N LEU A 246 8.09 -1.36 -7.14
CA LEU A 246 8.59 -1.13 -5.78
C LEU A 246 9.79 -0.19 -5.81
N LYS A 247 9.94 0.61 -4.78
CA LYS A 247 11.12 1.47 -4.59
C LYS A 247 11.52 1.51 -3.12
N THR A 248 12.80 1.35 -2.84
CA THR A 248 13.38 1.76 -1.56
C THR A 248 13.97 3.16 -1.72
N GLN A 249 13.66 4.06 -0.79
CA GLN A 249 14.28 5.38 -0.70
C GLN A 249 15.08 5.41 0.60
N SER A 250 16.38 5.64 0.54
CA SER A 250 17.16 5.43 1.74
C SER A 250 17.71 6.68 2.39
N LYS A 251 17.40 6.81 3.67
CA LYS A 251 18.31 7.38 4.68
C LYS A 251 18.50 6.45 5.88
N ALA A 252 18.12 5.20 5.79
CA ALA A 252 18.28 4.18 6.84
C ALA A 252 18.25 2.82 6.16
N ASN A 253 17.83 1.76 6.80
CA ASN A 253 17.88 0.40 6.28
C ASN A 253 16.49 -0.11 5.84
N PRO A 254 15.87 0.44 4.77
CA PRO A 254 14.59 -0.06 4.29
C PRO A 254 14.74 -1.48 3.78
N SER A 255 13.68 -2.27 3.92
CA SER A 255 13.71 -3.67 3.49
C SER A 255 12.51 -4.05 2.65
N ILE A 256 12.76 -4.85 1.61
CA ILE A 256 11.75 -5.52 0.80
C ILE A 256 11.97 -7.02 0.94
N LEU A 257 10.93 -7.74 1.35
CA LEU A 257 10.88 -9.19 1.44
C LEU A 257 9.75 -9.73 0.58
N ILE A 258 10.06 -10.55 -0.42
CA ILE A 258 9.07 -11.17 -1.31
C ILE A 258 9.15 -12.67 -1.15
N ASN A 259 8.11 -13.25 -0.52
CA ASN A 259 7.97 -14.69 -0.31
C ASN A 259 7.00 -15.33 -1.30
N GLY A 260 6.26 -14.52 -2.08
CA GLY A 260 5.26 -15.00 -3.04
C GLY A 260 4.54 -13.85 -3.74
N GLY A 261 3.56 -14.19 -4.57
CA GLY A 261 2.78 -13.24 -5.36
C GLY A 261 3.39 -12.91 -6.72
N THR A 262 2.81 -11.92 -7.40
CA THR A 262 3.21 -11.51 -8.75
C THR A 262 3.46 -10.01 -8.81
N ILE A 263 4.59 -9.61 -9.38
CA ILE A 263 4.93 -8.21 -9.65
C ILE A 263 5.22 -8.07 -11.14
N THR A 264 4.48 -7.19 -11.81
CA THR A 264 4.63 -6.93 -13.24
C THR A 264 4.86 -5.45 -13.48
N GLN A 265 5.96 -5.13 -14.15
CA GLN A 265 6.30 -3.80 -14.62
C GLN A 265 6.26 -3.78 -16.15
N THR A 266 5.45 -2.88 -16.73
CA THR A 266 5.24 -2.81 -18.19
C THR A 266 5.43 -1.40 -18.75
N THR A 267 6.01 -0.49 -17.98
CA THR A 267 6.24 0.90 -18.42
C THR A 267 7.33 0.95 -19.47
N SER A 268 7.05 1.56 -20.61
CA SER A 268 8.05 1.84 -21.65
C SER A 268 9.10 2.84 -21.16
N PRO A 269 10.32 2.79 -21.67
CA PRO A 269 11.34 3.81 -21.43
C PRO A 269 10.82 5.20 -21.82
N LYS A 270 11.30 6.22 -21.14
CA LYS A 270 11.07 7.60 -21.56
C LYS A 270 11.86 7.96 -22.81
N SER A 271 11.45 9.02 -23.49
CA SER A 271 12.17 9.56 -24.66
C SER A 271 13.61 9.97 -24.38
N ASN A 272 13.96 10.24 -23.15
CA ASN A 272 15.34 10.56 -22.69
C ASN A 272 16.16 9.29 -22.34
N GLY A 273 15.62 8.08 -22.57
CA GLY A 273 16.29 6.81 -22.27
C GLY A 273 16.15 6.34 -20.81
N GLU A 274 15.45 7.07 -19.95
CA GLU A 274 15.21 6.67 -18.56
C GLU A 274 14.31 5.43 -18.53
N THR A 275 14.76 4.38 -17.85
CA THR A 275 14.07 3.08 -17.75
C THR A 275 13.51 2.82 -16.37
N TRP A 276 12.45 2.01 -16.28
CA TRP A 276 11.71 1.75 -15.07
C TRP A 276 11.81 0.27 -14.67
N CYS A 277 12.54 -0.02 -13.60
CA CYS A 277 12.69 -1.38 -13.07
C CYS A 277 11.43 -1.85 -12.31
N ALA A 278 11.24 -3.15 -12.15
CA ALA A 278 10.22 -3.66 -11.26
C ALA A 278 10.51 -3.27 -9.81
N ILE A 279 11.76 -3.38 -9.36
CA ILE A 279 12.23 -2.95 -8.04
C ILE A 279 13.39 -1.98 -8.23
N LEU A 280 13.29 -0.77 -7.66
CA LEU A 280 14.39 0.19 -7.63
C LEU A 280 14.94 0.31 -6.20
N ALA A 281 16.22 -0.01 -6.03
CA ALA A 281 16.97 0.34 -4.82
C ALA A 281 17.64 1.71 -5.03
N GLU A 282 17.05 2.76 -4.46
CA GLU A 282 17.65 4.10 -4.50
C GLU A 282 18.49 4.35 -3.26
N MET A 283 19.77 4.65 -3.45
CA MET A 283 20.79 4.76 -2.41
C MET A 283 21.22 6.21 -2.28
N ASN A 284 20.40 7.04 -1.60
CA ASN A 284 20.68 8.47 -1.45
C ASN A 284 21.41 8.84 -0.14
N ASP A 285 21.77 7.84 0.68
CA ASP A 285 22.43 8.06 1.96
C ASP A 285 23.95 8.27 1.77
N THR A 286 24.51 9.20 2.50
CA THR A 286 25.95 9.44 2.59
C THR A 286 26.65 8.51 3.60
N SER A 287 25.89 7.75 4.39
CA SER A 287 26.44 6.77 5.35
C SER A 287 26.83 5.48 4.65
N THR A 288 28.07 5.07 4.81
CA THR A 288 28.59 3.78 4.30
C THR A 288 28.01 2.57 5.03
N SER A 289 27.35 2.76 6.19
CA SER A 289 26.70 1.71 6.97
C SER A 289 25.26 1.44 6.53
N SER A 290 24.61 2.39 5.83
CA SER A 290 23.24 2.23 5.35
C SER A 290 23.15 1.20 4.23
N ARG A 291 22.14 0.33 4.31
CA ARG A 291 21.90 -0.73 3.33
C ARG A 291 20.42 -0.85 2.98
N ASN A 292 20.13 -0.97 1.71
CA ASN A 292 18.81 -1.42 1.23
C ASN A 292 18.84 -2.94 1.12
N TYR A 293 17.91 -3.61 1.81
CA TYR A 293 17.79 -5.06 1.80
C TYR A 293 16.65 -5.48 0.87
N ILE A 294 16.98 -6.27 -0.15
CA ILE A 294 15.99 -6.85 -1.07
C ILE A 294 16.16 -8.37 -1.04
N ASN A 295 15.18 -9.06 -0.44
CA ASN A 295 15.16 -10.50 -0.31
C ASN A 295 13.97 -11.06 -1.10
N ILE A 296 14.23 -11.91 -2.09
CA ILE A 296 13.22 -12.52 -2.96
C ILE A 296 13.31 -14.03 -2.79
N ASN A 297 12.48 -14.57 -1.88
CA ASN A 297 12.44 -15.99 -1.56
C ASN A 297 11.46 -16.77 -2.44
N GLY A 298 10.50 -16.09 -3.07
CA GLY A 298 9.46 -16.70 -3.88
C GLY A 298 8.75 -15.70 -4.79
N GLY A 299 7.71 -16.16 -5.46
CA GLY A 299 6.90 -15.36 -6.35
C GLY A 299 7.48 -15.20 -7.76
N LYS A 300 6.76 -14.41 -8.57
CA LYS A 300 7.12 -14.09 -9.95
C LYS A 300 7.25 -12.58 -10.12
N ILE A 301 8.40 -12.13 -10.61
CA ILE A 301 8.67 -10.70 -10.83
C ILE A 301 9.14 -10.53 -12.27
N SER A 302 8.46 -9.67 -13.01
CA SER A 302 8.78 -9.40 -14.41
C SER A 302 8.90 -7.91 -14.71
N SER A 303 9.84 -7.57 -15.59
CA SER A 303 10.00 -6.25 -16.18
C SER A 303 10.06 -6.36 -17.69
N LYS A 304 9.19 -5.60 -18.39
CA LYS A 304 9.09 -5.70 -19.85
C LYS A 304 10.22 -4.97 -20.58
N TYR A 305 10.59 -3.80 -20.13
CA TYR A 305 11.51 -2.92 -20.87
C TYR A 305 12.82 -2.63 -20.14
N SER A 306 13.01 -3.15 -18.93
CA SER A 306 14.21 -2.89 -18.14
C SER A 306 14.58 -4.08 -17.25
N CYS A 307 15.55 -3.88 -16.36
CA CYS A 307 15.91 -4.87 -15.34
C CYS A 307 14.78 -5.16 -14.35
N VAL A 308 14.84 -6.29 -13.70
CA VAL A 308 13.93 -6.59 -12.58
C VAL A 308 14.31 -5.75 -11.37
N ILE A 309 15.59 -5.70 -11.02
CA ILE A 309 16.11 -4.93 -9.90
C ILE A 309 17.12 -3.92 -10.44
N GLY A 310 16.78 -2.64 -10.36
CA GLY A 310 17.67 -1.53 -10.68
C GLY A 310 18.26 -0.96 -9.40
N ILE A 311 19.51 -0.49 -9.48
CA ILE A 311 20.18 0.19 -8.39
C ILE A 311 20.61 1.56 -8.88
N SER A 312 20.08 2.59 -8.23
CA SER A 312 20.45 3.97 -8.44
C SER A 312 21.18 4.48 -7.22
N ASN A 313 22.34 5.06 -7.42
CA ASN A 313 23.17 5.53 -6.32
C ASN A 313 23.62 6.97 -6.53
N ALA A 314 23.09 7.87 -5.72
CA ALA A 314 23.59 9.24 -5.58
C ALA A 314 24.45 9.41 -4.30
N GLY A 315 24.60 8.37 -3.49
CA GLY A 315 25.30 8.37 -2.19
C GLY A 315 26.36 7.28 -2.07
N THR A 316 26.78 7.00 -0.85
CA THR A 316 27.78 5.98 -0.49
C THR A 316 27.20 4.68 0.05
N GLY A 317 25.89 4.63 0.25
CA GLY A 317 25.17 3.44 0.73
C GLY A 317 25.32 2.21 -0.18
N ARG A 318 24.87 1.07 0.28
CA ARG A 318 24.99 -0.22 -0.43
C ARG A 318 23.65 -0.94 -0.52
N ALA A 319 23.47 -1.75 -1.56
CA ALA A 319 22.38 -2.71 -1.64
C ALA A 319 22.87 -4.13 -1.36
N ALA A 320 22.07 -4.89 -0.62
CA ALA A 320 22.24 -6.32 -0.42
C ALA A 320 21.00 -7.03 -1.01
N ILE A 321 21.23 -7.83 -2.03
CA ILE A 321 20.16 -8.50 -2.79
C ILE A 321 20.33 -10.01 -2.60
N THR A 322 19.26 -10.68 -2.16
CA THR A 322 19.21 -12.13 -2.02
C THR A 322 18.09 -12.69 -2.89
N ILE A 323 18.43 -13.64 -3.76
CA ILE A 323 17.49 -14.37 -4.63
C ILE A 323 17.47 -15.82 -4.17
N GLY A 324 16.33 -16.25 -3.66
CA GLY A 324 16.17 -17.52 -2.95
C GLY A 324 16.65 -17.44 -1.49
N ASN A 325 16.61 -18.58 -0.79
CA ASN A 325 16.99 -18.70 0.60
C ASN A 325 17.94 -19.87 0.81
N SER A 326 19.08 -19.65 1.46
CA SER A 326 20.10 -20.67 1.71
C SER A 326 19.63 -21.82 2.62
N SER A 327 18.65 -21.56 3.49
CA SER A 327 18.10 -22.56 4.44
C SER A 327 16.99 -23.42 3.85
N THR A 328 16.46 -23.08 2.66
CA THR A 328 15.39 -23.86 2.01
C THR A 328 15.95 -24.94 1.10
N THR A 329 15.13 -25.96 0.80
CA THR A 329 15.45 -26.95 -0.23
C THR A 329 15.66 -26.24 -1.56
N TYR A 330 16.71 -26.62 -2.27
CA TYR A 330 17.03 -26.03 -3.57
C TYR A 330 15.94 -26.35 -4.62
N THR A 331 15.54 -25.33 -5.37
CA THR A 331 14.63 -25.44 -6.50
C THR A 331 14.99 -24.41 -7.58
N ASN A 332 14.76 -24.76 -8.86
CA ASN A 332 14.88 -23.85 -9.99
C ASN A 332 13.55 -23.19 -10.38
N SER A 333 12.47 -23.43 -9.66
CA SER A 333 11.15 -22.93 -10.02
C SER A 333 10.77 -21.62 -9.34
N THR A 334 11.28 -21.37 -8.14
CA THR A 334 10.94 -20.19 -7.34
C THR A 334 12.13 -19.68 -6.54
N PRO A 335 12.33 -18.35 -6.47
CA PRO A 335 11.60 -17.30 -7.19
C PRO A 335 11.83 -17.34 -8.72
N GLU A 336 10.88 -16.78 -9.49
CA GLU A 336 11.00 -16.62 -10.95
C GLU A 336 11.16 -15.13 -11.30
N LEU A 337 12.31 -14.75 -11.86
CA LEU A 337 12.62 -13.37 -12.24
C LEU A 337 12.77 -13.26 -13.75
N ILE A 338 12.07 -12.32 -14.40
CA ILE A 338 12.06 -12.18 -15.85
C ILE A 338 12.34 -10.73 -16.25
N SER A 339 13.41 -10.52 -17.02
CA SER A 339 13.69 -9.26 -17.70
C SER A 339 13.69 -9.50 -19.21
N TYR A 340 12.77 -8.88 -19.94
CA TYR A 340 12.66 -9.11 -21.38
C TYR A 340 13.65 -8.30 -22.22
N GLU A 341 14.19 -7.19 -21.70
CA GLU A 341 15.08 -6.31 -22.47
C GLU A 341 16.43 -6.04 -21.81
N SER A 342 16.65 -6.47 -20.56
CA SER A 342 17.86 -6.12 -19.80
C SER A 342 18.36 -7.26 -18.91
N TYR A 343 19.19 -6.92 -17.94
CA TYR A 343 19.64 -7.82 -16.87
C TYR A 343 18.55 -8.06 -15.82
N ILE A 344 18.70 -9.07 -14.99
CA ILE A 344 17.87 -9.23 -13.80
C ILE A 344 18.23 -8.16 -12.78
N VAL A 345 19.53 -7.98 -12.49
CA VAL A 345 20.03 -6.93 -11.59
C VAL A 345 20.95 -6.00 -12.39
N ASP A 346 20.65 -4.73 -12.39
CA ASP A 346 21.46 -3.70 -13.07
C ASP A 346 21.90 -2.62 -12.08
N ALA A 347 23.20 -2.48 -11.92
CA ALA A 347 23.88 -1.50 -11.11
C ALA A 347 24.88 -0.65 -11.92
N SER A 348 24.63 -0.50 -13.22
CA SER A 348 25.55 0.21 -14.16
C SER A 348 25.87 1.63 -13.71
N ASN A 349 24.93 2.30 -13.04
CA ASN A 349 25.03 3.70 -12.63
C ASN A 349 25.50 3.87 -11.17
N THR A 350 26.13 2.86 -10.56
CA THR A 350 26.58 2.95 -9.17
C THR A 350 28.10 2.81 -9.02
N PRO A 351 28.75 3.67 -8.25
CA PRO A 351 30.18 3.53 -7.97
C PRO A 351 30.46 2.33 -7.03
N ASN A 352 29.52 1.97 -6.17
CA ASN A 352 29.65 0.89 -5.21
C ASN A 352 28.91 -0.34 -5.72
N LYS A 353 29.64 -1.40 -6.06
CA LYS A 353 29.06 -2.65 -6.51
C LYS A 353 28.20 -3.30 -5.41
N PRO A 354 26.89 -3.52 -5.62
CA PRO A 354 26.05 -4.23 -4.68
C PRO A 354 26.45 -5.71 -4.61
N SER A 355 26.12 -6.36 -3.48
CA SER A 355 26.24 -7.81 -3.35
C SER A 355 24.95 -8.49 -3.75
N VAL A 356 25.03 -9.47 -4.66
CA VAL A 356 23.89 -10.27 -5.15
C VAL A 356 24.17 -11.73 -4.84
N TYR A 357 23.32 -12.32 -4.00
CA TYR A 357 23.40 -13.73 -3.61
C TYR A 357 22.30 -14.52 -4.32
N PHE A 358 22.69 -15.58 -5.03
CA PHE A 358 21.75 -16.48 -5.74
C PHE A 358 21.75 -17.86 -5.11
N TYR A 359 20.67 -18.21 -4.42
CA TYR A 359 20.54 -19.47 -3.67
C TYR A 359 19.52 -20.43 -4.27
N ASN A 360 18.43 -19.95 -4.88
CA ASN A 360 17.35 -20.75 -5.47
C ASN A 360 16.69 -19.96 -6.59
N GLY A 361 15.86 -20.66 -7.39
CA GLY A 361 15.00 -20.08 -8.39
C GLY A 361 15.60 -20.04 -9.77
N SER A 362 14.92 -19.33 -10.66
CA SER A 362 15.31 -19.14 -12.04
C SER A 362 15.26 -17.67 -12.44
N MET A 363 16.09 -17.32 -13.40
CA MET A 363 16.12 -15.98 -13.96
C MET A 363 16.14 -16.07 -15.49
N THR A 364 15.30 -15.30 -16.14
CA THR A 364 15.28 -15.17 -17.61
C THR A 364 15.63 -13.74 -17.97
N SER A 365 16.68 -13.54 -18.79
CA SER A 365 17.13 -12.20 -19.17
C SER A 365 17.49 -12.12 -20.66
N LYS A 366 17.51 -10.90 -21.20
CA LYS A 366 18.03 -10.63 -22.53
C LYS A 366 19.54 -10.82 -22.62
N GLN A 367 20.23 -10.66 -21.52
CA GLN A 367 21.70 -10.66 -21.43
C GLN A 367 22.24 -12.02 -21.00
N SER A 368 23.43 -12.38 -21.47
CA SER A 368 24.13 -13.63 -21.12
C SER A 368 24.58 -13.69 -19.65
N SER A 369 24.65 -12.55 -18.96
CA SER A 369 24.77 -12.44 -17.51
C SER A 369 23.45 -12.00 -16.91
N TYR A 370 23.10 -12.52 -15.72
CA TYR A 370 21.89 -12.03 -15.02
C TYR A 370 22.10 -10.70 -14.30
N ASN A 371 23.35 -10.29 -14.12
CA ASN A 371 23.70 -9.04 -13.42
C ASN A 371 24.69 -8.19 -14.20
N ASN A 372 24.68 -6.89 -13.92
CA ASN A 372 25.60 -5.91 -14.45
C ASN A 372 26.19 -5.08 -13.29
N ASN A 373 27.52 -4.94 -13.25
CA ASN A 373 28.25 -4.18 -12.23
C ASN A 373 27.95 -4.58 -10.79
N CYS A 374 27.79 -5.88 -10.52
CA CYS A 374 27.50 -6.43 -9.19
C CYS A 374 28.59 -7.43 -8.73
N ASN A 375 28.77 -7.53 -7.41
CA ASN A 375 29.50 -8.67 -6.81
C ASN A 375 28.52 -9.83 -6.68
N ALA A 376 28.67 -10.85 -7.52
CA ALA A 376 27.75 -11.96 -7.60
C ALA A 376 28.28 -13.18 -6.87
N TYR A 377 27.45 -13.78 -6.04
CA TYR A 377 27.72 -14.98 -5.27
C TYR A 377 26.63 -16.01 -5.54
N VAL A 378 27.01 -17.28 -5.57
CA VAL A 378 26.07 -18.39 -5.72
C VAL A 378 26.10 -19.29 -4.50
N ARG A 379 25.06 -20.12 -4.35
CA ARG A 379 24.95 -21.10 -3.26
C ARG A 379 26.20 -21.98 -3.19
N SER A 380 26.72 -22.22 -1.99
CA SER A 380 27.85 -23.13 -1.77
C SER A 380 27.55 -24.53 -2.34
N GLY A 381 28.53 -25.12 -3.07
CA GLY A 381 28.37 -26.38 -3.75
C GLY A 381 27.60 -26.31 -5.08
N TYR A 382 27.31 -25.10 -5.57
CA TYR A 382 26.63 -24.88 -6.85
C TYR A 382 27.38 -23.90 -7.73
N SER A 383 27.19 -24.05 -9.04
CA SER A 383 27.64 -23.11 -10.06
C SER A 383 26.44 -22.57 -10.86
N ARG A 384 26.59 -21.36 -11.39
CA ARG A 384 25.58 -20.78 -12.27
C ARG A 384 25.70 -21.41 -13.66
N LYS A 385 24.56 -21.85 -14.19
CA LYS A 385 24.42 -22.24 -15.60
C LYS A 385 23.55 -21.23 -16.33
N SER A 386 23.95 -20.89 -17.55
CA SER A 386 23.20 -20.01 -18.45
C SER A 386 23.01 -20.70 -19.79
N ASN A 387 21.74 -20.89 -20.20
CA ASN A 387 21.37 -21.50 -21.47
C ASN A 387 20.63 -20.46 -22.32
N TYR A 388 20.97 -20.39 -23.61
CA TYR A 388 20.28 -19.55 -24.58
C TYR A 388 19.34 -20.37 -25.45
N GLY A 389 18.16 -19.80 -25.77
CA GLY A 389 17.21 -20.44 -26.69
C GLY A 389 16.15 -21.26 -25.99
N SER A 390 15.73 -22.34 -26.64
CA SER A 390 14.62 -23.19 -26.17
C SER A 390 14.84 -23.73 -24.76
N PRO A 391 13.80 -23.74 -23.89
CA PRO A 391 12.41 -23.37 -24.20
C PRO A 391 12.10 -21.87 -24.08
N HIS A 392 13.07 -21.00 -23.82
CA HIS A 392 12.89 -19.60 -23.45
C HIS A 392 13.01 -18.61 -24.62
N GLY A 393 12.99 -19.09 -25.87
CA GLY A 393 13.08 -18.28 -27.09
C GLY A 393 14.43 -17.55 -27.20
N ALA A 394 14.42 -16.24 -27.47
CA ALA A 394 15.61 -15.42 -27.65
C ALA A 394 16.16 -14.85 -26.32
N TYR A 395 16.07 -15.61 -25.25
CA TYR A 395 16.49 -15.18 -23.89
C TYR A 395 17.47 -16.16 -23.28
N TYR A 396 18.27 -15.67 -22.34
CA TYR A 396 19.14 -16.49 -21.49
C TYR A 396 18.38 -16.94 -20.26
N TYR A 397 18.42 -18.22 -19.96
CA TYR A 397 17.85 -18.84 -18.79
C TYR A 397 18.95 -19.20 -17.80
N HIS A 398 18.92 -18.60 -16.61
CA HIS A 398 19.94 -18.77 -15.60
C HIS A 398 19.39 -19.59 -14.43
N THR A 399 20.11 -20.65 -14.10
CA THR A 399 19.81 -21.54 -12.96
C THR A 399 21.09 -21.88 -12.22
N LEU A 400 20.94 -22.56 -11.09
CA LEU A 400 22.05 -23.20 -10.39
C LEU A 400 22.12 -24.67 -10.75
N THR A 401 23.34 -25.17 -10.91
CA THR A 401 23.65 -26.60 -11.09
C THR A 401 24.54 -27.03 -9.93
N LYS A 402 24.23 -28.17 -9.30
CA LYS A 402 25.10 -28.75 -8.26
C LYS A 402 26.45 -29.14 -8.87
N ASN A 403 27.54 -28.78 -8.20
CA ASN A 403 28.89 -29.10 -8.62
C ASN A 403 29.18 -30.60 -8.47
#